data_13f715848f00684f685e57afbfe6b69d
#
_entry.id   13f715848f00684f685e57afbfe6b69d
#
_cell.length_a   1.000
_cell.length_b   1.000
_cell.length_c   1.000
_cell.angle_alpha   90.00
_cell.angle_beta   90.00
_cell.angle_gamma   90.00
#
_symmetry.space_group_name_H-M   'P 1'
#
loop_
_entity.id
_entity.type
_entity.pdbx_description
1 polymer ?
#
loop_
_entity_poly.entity_id
_entity_poly.type
_entity_poly.pdbx_seq_one_letter_code
_entity_poly.pdbx_strand_id
1 'polypeptide(L)'
;MGEAQLLERITLDRQAISFNRMYTTSVLYYHWHQCVELLYISSGYGIVVVDNQHYTARPGRLFIFPPFRLHKVQVDHSHKNPYHRTTMHIEQSVVESALSAFPRHQAQFAALAASNLPAQIYDLSEHAAFIERILEQFQHLESTGQTTASEVAFLVMQLMTFLPEQPQRYPPRQQTVASRIMNWIEAHYASKFSLDQLACDLGLSRSYTSRVFRQQTGGNIHEYLLTRRIKRSCDLLRNSDESIDAIALAVGFGEVTYFITCFKKMMRQTPLQYRKASQRRSAL
;
A
#
# COMPACT_ATOMS: atom_id res chain seq x y z
N MET A 1 -4.26 24.16 8.52
CA MET A 1 -3.84 22.76 8.74
C MET A 1 -4.69 21.91 7.82
N GLY A 2 -4.13 21.41 6.71
CA GLY A 2 -4.84 20.56 5.76
C GLY A 2 -5.33 19.29 6.45
N GLU A 3 -6.53 18.83 6.09
CA GLU A 3 -7.01 17.53 6.55
C GLU A 3 -6.05 16.44 6.06
N ALA A 4 -5.52 15.66 6.99
CA ALA A 4 -4.71 14.50 6.65
C ALA A 4 -5.59 13.51 5.87
N GLN A 5 -5.32 13.35 4.58
CA GLN A 5 -6.01 12.36 3.74
C GLN A 5 -5.33 11.01 3.93
N LEU A 6 -6.10 9.94 4.12
CA LEU A 6 -5.56 8.57 4.18
C LEU A 6 -4.99 8.12 2.83
N LEU A 7 -5.51 8.64 1.73
CA LEU A 7 -4.99 8.36 0.40
C LEU A 7 -3.79 9.27 0.09
N GLU A 8 -2.61 8.71 0.05
CA GLU A 8 -1.45 9.33 -0.57
C GLU A 8 -1.45 9.02 -2.07
N ARG A 9 -1.55 10.07 -2.87
CA ARG A 9 -1.62 9.92 -4.32
C ARG A 9 -0.22 9.85 -4.89
N ILE A 10 0.19 8.67 -5.28
CA ILE A 10 1.42 8.47 -6.02
C ILE A 10 1.11 8.62 -7.50
N THR A 11 1.67 9.64 -8.12
CA THR A 11 1.53 9.88 -9.55
C THR A 11 2.74 9.28 -10.24
N LEU A 12 2.53 8.19 -10.96
CA LEU A 12 3.60 7.49 -11.70
C LEU A 12 3.72 7.97 -13.15
N ASP A 13 2.91 8.92 -13.60
CA ASP A 13 2.89 9.65 -14.90
C ASP A 13 3.67 8.97 -16.04
N ARG A 14 3.25 7.76 -16.44
CA ARG A 14 3.90 6.90 -17.45
C ARG A 14 5.24 6.27 -17.02
N GLN A 15 5.70 6.51 -15.80
CA GLN A 15 6.86 5.84 -15.22
C GLN A 15 6.42 4.53 -14.55
N ALA A 16 7.29 3.53 -14.57
CA ALA A 16 7.04 2.26 -13.89
C ALA A 16 7.29 2.35 -12.37
N ILE A 17 7.98 3.39 -11.91
CA ILE A 17 8.43 3.58 -10.54
C ILE A 17 8.48 5.07 -10.17
N SER A 18 8.21 5.36 -8.90
CA SER A 18 8.69 6.56 -8.22
C SER A 18 9.70 6.12 -7.16
N PHE A 19 10.95 6.53 -7.35
CA PHE A 19 12.08 6.13 -6.54
C PHE A 19 12.60 7.33 -5.76
N ASN A 20 12.63 7.23 -4.42
CA ASN A 20 13.06 8.33 -3.56
C ASN A 20 13.99 7.82 -2.47
N ARG A 21 15.20 8.36 -2.42
CA ARG A 21 16.13 8.19 -1.30
C ARG A 21 16.05 9.42 -0.41
N MET A 22 15.56 9.27 0.80
CA MET A 22 15.20 10.38 1.67
C MET A 22 16.02 10.36 2.95
N TYR A 23 16.59 11.51 3.24
CA TYR A 23 17.20 11.84 4.53
C TYR A 23 16.16 12.64 5.31
N THR A 24 15.60 12.09 6.36
CA THR A 24 14.63 12.74 7.25
C THR A 24 13.16 12.73 6.81
N THR A 25 12.34 12.87 7.78
CA THR A 25 10.92 13.13 7.96
C THR A 25 10.05 11.91 8.24
N SER A 26 9.37 11.99 9.41
CA SER A 26 8.29 11.10 9.77
C SER A 26 7.06 11.40 8.95
N VAL A 27 6.41 10.38 8.42
CA VAL A 27 5.03 10.49 7.99
C VAL A 27 4.17 10.20 9.21
N LEU A 28 3.72 11.26 9.90
CA LEU A 28 3.01 11.14 11.18
C LEU A 28 1.56 10.70 11.07
N TYR A 29 1.05 10.49 9.86
CA TYR A 29 -0.31 10.04 9.61
C TYR A 29 -0.33 8.68 8.91
N TYR A 30 -1.41 7.95 9.08
CA TYR A 30 -1.67 6.75 8.28
C TYR A 30 -2.02 7.14 6.87
N HIS A 31 -1.47 6.40 5.90
CA HIS A 31 -1.77 6.57 4.49
C HIS A 31 -1.78 5.22 3.78
N TRP A 32 -2.30 5.21 2.59
CA TRP A 32 -2.26 4.12 1.65
C TRP A 32 -2.20 4.68 0.23
N HIS A 33 -1.74 3.90 -0.71
CA HIS A 33 -1.64 4.25 -2.12
C HIS A 33 -2.03 3.06 -3.00
N GLN A 34 -2.24 3.31 -4.30
CA GLN A 34 -2.74 2.35 -5.28
C GLN A 34 -1.66 1.44 -5.87
N CYS A 35 -0.40 1.71 -5.63
CA CYS A 35 0.75 0.96 -6.13
C CYS A 35 1.38 0.07 -5.05
N VAL A 36 2.30 -0.80 -5.44
CA VAL A 36 3.17 -1.53 -4.49
C VAL A 36 4.22 -0.58 -3.97
N GLU A 37 4.48 -0.60 -2.66
CA GLU A 37 5.61 0.13 -2.09
C GLU A 37 6.62 -0.86 -1.50
N LEU A 38 7.89 -0.63 -1.83
CA LEU A 38 9.03 -1.19 -1.15
C LEU A 38 9.70 -0.09 -0.33
N LEU A 39 9.79 -0.29 0.97
CA LEU A 39 10.44 0.64 1.90
C LEU A 39 11.68 -0.04 2.49
N TYR A 40 12.86 0.39 2.10
CA TYR A 40 14.13 -0.10 2.63
C TYR A 40 14.75 0.93 3.60
N ILE A 41 15.21 0.45 4.75
CA ILE A 41 15.85 1.29 5.77
C ILE A 41 17.36 1.13 5.68
N SER A 42 18.04 2.19 5.25
CA SER A 42 19.50 2.23 5.12
C SER A 42 20.19 2.56 6.45
N SER A 43 19.64 3.52 7.21
CA SER A 43 20.18 3.91 8.52
C SER A 43 19.11 4.48 9.43
N GLY A 44 19.41 4.60 10.73
CA GLY A 44 18.51 5.13 11.75
C GLY A 44 17.48 4.10 12.22
N TYR A 45 16.62 4.57 13.13
CA TYR A 45 15.60 3.76 13.78
C TYR A 45 14.25 4.46 13.78
N GLY A 46 13.20 3.66 13.81
CA GLY A 46 11.83 4.17 13.86
C GLY A 46 10.82 3.05 14.09
N ILE A 47 9.57 3.38 13.88
CA ILE A 47 8.44 2.44 13.99
C ILE A 47 7.65 2.52 12.69
N VAL A 48 7.45 1.37 12.05
CA VAL A 48 6.47 1.20 10.98
C VAL A 48 5.23 0.56 11.59
N VAL A 49 4.09 1.18 11.39
CA VAL A 49 2.81 0.64 11.82
C VAL A 49 2.03 0.22 10.59
N VAL A 50 1.69 -1.05 10.51
CA VAL A 50 0.87 -1.63 9.43
C VAL A 50 -0.01 -2.73 10.00
N ASP A 51 -1.24 -2.84 9.53
CA ASP A 51 -2.23 -3.80 10.03
C ASP A 51 -2.33 -3.78 11.57
N ASN A 52 -2.18 -2.59 12.17
CA ASN A 52 -2.15 -2.34 13.63
C ASN A 52 -1.01 -3.00 14.41
N GLN A 53 -0.01 -3.51 13.71
CA GLN A 53 1.19 -4.03 14.34
C GLN A 53 2.32 -3.01 14.19
N HIS A 54 3.15 -2.93 15.22
CA HIS A 54 4.29 -2.05 15.27
C HIS A 54 5.56 -2.84 14.99
N TYR A 55 6.26 -2.43 13.96
CA TYR A 55 7.53 -3.03 13.55
C TYR A 55 8.65 -2.02 13.73
N THR A 56 9.76 -2.45 14.27
CA THR A 56 10.94 -1.59 14.34
C THR A 56 11.48 -1.36 12.94
N ALA A 57 11.52 -0.10 12.49
CA ALA A 57 12.35 0.30 11.36
C ALA A 57 13.80 0.35 11.84
N ARG A 58 14.68 -0.45 11.24
CA ARG A 58 16.12 -0.51 11.55
C ARG A 58 16.91 -0.79 10.29
N PRO A 59 18.22 -0.51 10.25
CA PRO A 59 19.05 -0.75 9.07
C PRO A 59 18.93 -2.20 8.57
N GLY A 60 18.85 -2.35 7.26
CA GLY A 60 18.70 -3.64 6.59
C GLY A 60 17.27 -4.18 6.53
N ARG A 61 16.27 -3.51 7.09
CA ARG A 61 14.88 -3.94 6.94
C ARG A 61 14.26 -3.44 5.65
N LEU A 62 13.59 -4.39 4.98
CA LEU A 62 12.73 -4.14 3.83
C LEU A 62 11.28 -4.43 4.21
N PHE A 63 10.41 -3.45 4.00
CA PHE A 63 8.96 -3.58 4.10
C PHE A 63 8.38 -3.58 2.69
N ILE A 64 7.46 -4.50 2.41
CA ILE A 64 6.71 -4.55 1.17
C ILE A 64 5.24 -4.35 1.51
N PHE A 65 4.67 -3.24 1.04
CA PHE A 65 3.26 -2.90 1.20
C PHE A 65 2.54 -3.17 -0.12
N PRO A 66 1.65 -4.18 -0.15
CA PRO A 66 0.75 -4.35 -1.29
C PRO A 66 -0.15 -3.12 -1.50
N PRO A 67 -0.72 -2.93 -2.70
CA PRO A 67 -1.65 -1.84 -2.96
C PRO A 67 -2.76 -1.75 -1.91
N PHE A 68 -3.15 -0.52 -1.54
CA PHE A 68 -4.20 -0.20 -0.59
C PHE A 68 -3.94 -0.68 0.86
N ARG A 69 -2.68 -0.94 1.21
CA ARG A 69 -2.33 -1.30 2.58
C ARG A 69 -2.11 -0.05 3.42
N LEU A 70 -2.95 0.14 4.45
CA LEU A 70 -2.82 1.27 5.36
C LEU A 70 -1.61 1.10 6.26
N HIS A 71 -0.71 2.06 6.22
CA HIS A 71 0.53 2.06 7.00
C HIS A 71 0.94 3.47 7.44
N LYS A 72 1.87 3.52 8.38
CA LYS A 72 2.44 4.76 8.92
C LYS A 72 3.91 4.50 9.24
N VAL A 73 4.76 5.46 8.92
CA VAL A 73 6.19 5.43 9.25
C VAL A 73 6.50 6.56 10.22
N GLN A 74 6.87 6.20 11.42
CA GLN A 74 7.28 7.15 12.46
C GLN A 74 8.76 6.94 12.77
N VAL A 75 9.57 7.94 12.53
CA VAL A 75 11.01 7.87 12.80
C VAL A 75 11.39 8.75 13.97
N ASP A 76 12.37 8.31 14.73
CA ASP A 76 13.02 9.12 15.75
C ASP A 76 14.22 9.79 15.09
N HIS A 77 14.07 11.09 14.83
CA HIS A 77 15.09 11.87 14.17
C HIS A 77 15.99 12.51 15.22
N SER A 78 17.20 11.99 15.37
CA SER A 78 18.24 12.65 16.14
C SER A 78 19.44 12.97 15.26
N HIS A 79 20.12 14.10 15.53
CA HIS A 79 21.35 14.48 14.84
C HIS A 79 22.47 13.44 14.97
N LYS A 80 22.39 12.55 15.97
CA LYS A 80 23.38 11.49 16.21
C LYS A 80 23.14 10.22 15.37
N ASN A 81 21.88 9.99 14.92
CA ASN A 81 21.52 8.85 14.10
C ASN A 81 20.59 9.32 12.96
N PRO A 82 21.15 9.83 11.86
CA PRO A 82 20.35 10.27 10.74
C PRO A 82 19.57 9.09 10.16
N TYR A 83 18.27 9.28 10.03
CA TYR A 83 17.40 8.30 9.39
C TYR A 83 17.48 8.44 7.88
N HIS A 84 17.81 7.34 7.21
CA HIS A 84 17.85 7.26 5.76
C HIS A 84 17.04 6.07 5.28
N ARG A 85 16.14 6.31 4.34
CA ARG A 85 15.29 5.29 3.73
C ARG A 85 15.24 5.46 2.21
N THR A 86 14.97 4.35 1.54
CA THR A 86 14.58 4.34 0.13
C THR A 86 13.14 3.87 0.02
N THR A 87 12.28 4.68 -0.62
CA THR A 87 10.91 4.32 -0.98
C THR A 87 10.81 4.11 -2.49
N MET A 88 10.20 3.01 -2.88
CA MET A 88 9.96 2.63 -4.27
C MET A 88 8.48 2.34 -4.45
N HIS A 89 7.76 3.25 -5.09
CA HIS A 89 6.37 3.04 -5.47
C HIS A 89 6.33 2.50 -6.89
N ILE A 90 5.82 1.29 -7.06
CA ILE A 90 5.95 0.50 -8.30
C ILE A 90 4.57 0.26 -8.90
N GLU A 91 4.43 0.56 -10.20
CA GLU A 91 3.23 0.17 -10.95
C GLU A 91 3.28 -1.33 -11.27
N GLN A 92 2.51 -2.09 -10.51
CA GLN A 92 2.54 -3.56 -10.50
C GLN A 92 2.43 -4.14 -11.91
N SER A 93 1.44 -3.72 -12.69
CA SER A 93 1.15 -4.29 -14.00
C SER A 93 2.26 -4.03 -15.04
N VAL A 94 2.97 -2.91 -14.90
CA VAL A 94 4.07 -2.57 -15.81
C VAL A 94 5.26 -3.48 -15.54
N VAL A 95 5.59 -3.72 -14.26
CA VAL A 95 6.69 -4.61 -13.88
C VAL A 95 6.35 -6.07 -14.17
N GLU A 96 5.12 -6.52 -13.91
CA GLU A 96 4.68 -7.88 -14.27
C GLU A 96 4.79 -8.15 -15.78
N SER A 97 4.42 -7.17 -16.62
CA SER A 97 4.58 -7.27 -18.07
C SER A 97 6.05 -7.34 -18.47
N ALA A 98 6.92 -6.53 -17.89
CA ALA A 98 8.35 -6.55 -18.17
C ALA A 98 9.04 -7.85 -17.70
N LEU A 99 8.47 -8.55 -16.70
CA LEU A 99 8.93 -9.84 -16.21
C LEU A 99 8.39 -11.04 -17.02
N SER A 100 7.63 -10.85 -18.10
CA SER A 100 7.00 -11.93 -18.87
C SER A 100 7.99 -12.99 -19.39
N ALA A 101 9.23 -12.59 -19.70
CA ALA A 101 10.30 -13.51 -20.09
C ALA A 101 10.89 -14.32 -18.91
N PHE A 102 10.51 -14.00 -17.67
CA PHE A 102 11.00 -14.62 -16.44
C PHE A 102 9.83 -15.12 -15.56
N PRO A 103 9.10 -16.20 -15.96
CA PRO A 103 7.83 -16.61 -15.33
C PRO A 103 7.93 -16.84 -13.82
N ARG A 104 9.05 -17.37 -13.33
CA ARG A 104 9.26 -17.58 -11.89
C ARG A 104 9.31 -16.25 -11.12
N HIS A 105 10.04 -15.26 -11.62
CA HIS A 105 10.16 -13.94 -10.98
C HIS A 105 8.85 -13.17 -11.11
N GLN A 106 8.17 -13.28 -12.25
CA GLN A 106 6.85 -12.70 -12.45
C GLN A 106 5.85 -13.22 -11.41
N ALA A 107 5.76 -14.55 -11.23
CA ALA A 107 4.90 -15.16 -10.23
C ALA A 107 5.28 -14.77 -8.79
N GLN A 108 6.58 -14.69 -8.48
CA GLN A 108 7.07 -14.24 -7.18
C GLN A 108 6.68 -12.78 -6.92
N PHE A 109 6.88 -11.89 -7.88
CA PHE A 109 6.50 -10.48 -7.75
C PHE A 109 4.99 -10.31 -7.60
N ALA A 110 4.20 -11.02 -8.43
CA ALA A 110 2.74 -11.00 -8.31
C ALA A 110 2.26 -11.48 -6.94
N ALA A 111 2.92 -12.49 -6.36
CA ALA A 111 2.63 -12.96 -5.01
C ALA A 111 2.97 -11.90 -3.94
N LEU A 112 4.10 -11.18 -4.06
CA LEU A 112 4.48 -10.10 -3.15
C LEU A 112 3.53 -8.90 -3.24
N ALA A 113 3.04 -8.61 -4.44
CA ALA A 113 2.19 -7.46 -4.76
C ALA A 113 0.68 -7.71 -4.54
N ALA A 114 0.29 -8.94 -4.22
CA ALA A 114 -1.13 -9.29 -4.12
C ALA A 114 -1.85 -8.50 -3.02
N SER A 115 -2.85 -7.74 -3.41
CA SER A 115 -3.55 -6.76 -2.54
C SER A 115 -4.29 -7.39 -1.34
N ASN A 116 -4.56 -8.69 -1.39
CA ASN A 116 -5.20 -9.47 -0.32
C ASN A 116 -4.22 -9.93 0.77
N LEU A 117 -2.91 -9.82 0.53
CA LEU A 117 -1.89 -10.23 1.49
C LEU A 117 -1.59 -9.13 2.51
N PRO A 118 -1.13 -9.49 3.72
CA PRO A 118 -0.58 -8.53 4.67
C PRO A 118 0.72 -7.92 4.13
N ALA A 119 1.16 -6.83 4.75
CA ALA A 119 2.50 -6.31 4.51
C ALA A 119 3.55 -7.36 4.88
N GLN A 120 4.62 -7.45 4.09
CA GLN A 120 5.68 -8.40 4.31
C GLN A 120 6.94 -7.67 4.79
N ILE A 121 7.65 -8.27 5.73
CA ILE A 121 8.79 -7.65 6.36
C ILE A 121 9.95 -8.63 6.31
N TYR A 122 11.07 -8.16 5.78
CA TYR A 122 12.28 -8.95 5.63
C TYR A 122 13.45 -8.29 6.34
N ASP A 123 14.29 -9.09 6.94
CA ASP A 123 15.58 -8.66 7.50
C ASP A 123 16.67 -9.01 6.50
N LEU A 124 17.23 -8.00 5.87
CA LEU A 124 18.26 -8.11 4.84
C LEU A 124 19.60 -7.51 5.32
N SER A 125 19.77 -7.39 6.64
CA SER A 125 20.96 -6.74 7.23
C SER A 125 22.28 -7.40 6.82
N GLU A 126 22.29 -8.74 6.60
CA GLU A 126 23.46 -9.47 6.11
C GLU A 126 23.86 -9.11 4.67
N HIS A 127 22.89 -8.58 3.90
CA HIS A 127 23.09 -8.19 2.50
C HIS A 127 23.09 -6.66 2.30
N ALA A 128 23.12 -5.89 3.39
CA ALA A 128 22.92 -4.43 3.34
C ALA A 128 23.87 -3.73 2.37
N ALA A 129 25.14 -4.11 2.34
CA ALA A 129 26.14 -3.49 1.43
C ALA A 129 25.82 -3.73 -0.07
N PHE A 130 25.30 -4.92 -0.42
CA PHE A 130 24.89 -5.22 -1.79
C PHE A 130 23.62 -4.45 -2.16
N ILE A 131 22.65 -4.40 -1.27
CA ILE A 131 21.38 -3.69 -1.51
C ILE A 131 21.64 -2.21 -1.68
N GLU A 132 22.49 -1.60 -0.85
CA GLU A 132 22.86 -0.20 -1.00
C GLU A 132 23.50 0.09 -2.37
N ARG A 133 24.40 -0.78 -2.84
CA ARG A 133 24.99 -0.64 -4.17
C ARG A 133 23.97 -0.73 -5.29
N ILE A 134 23.02 -1.66 -5.21
CA ILE A 134 21.92 -1.77 -6.18
C ILE A 134 21.09 -0.50 -6.20
N LEU A 135 20.73 0.02 -5.02
CA LEU A 135 19.93 1.23 -4.91
C LEU A 135 20.68 2.49 -5.37
N GLU A 136 21.98 2.60 -5.10
CA GLU A 136 22.85 3.67 -5.62
C GLU A 136 22.97 3.63 -7.14
N GLN A 137 23.18 2.45 -7.69
CA GLN A 137 23.25 2.26 -9.16
C GLN A 137 21.93 2.65 -9.82
N PHE A 138 20.81 2.23 -9.25
CA PHE A 138 19.49 2.60 -9.78
C PHE A 138 19.21 4.09 -9.64
N GLN A 139 19.60 4.73 -8.53
CA GLN A 139 19.49 6.18 -8.36
C GLN A 139 20.28 6.95 -9.44
N HIS A 140 21.48 6.46 -9.76
CA HIS A 140 22.28 7.05 -10.82
C HIS A 140 21.58 6.91 -12.18
N LEU A 141 21.05 5.73 -12.49
CA LEU A 141 20.29 5.49 -13.72
C LEU A 141 19.05 6.41 -13.81
N GLU A 142 18.29 6.52 -12.73
CA GLU A 142 17.10 7.39 -12.67
C GLU A 142 17.46 8.85 -12.93
N SER A 143 18.59 9.34 -12.39
CA SER A 143 19.06 10.70 -12.61
C SER A 143 19.37 11.03 -14.08
N THR A 144 19.60 10.02 -14.92
CA THR A 144 19.82 10.20 -16.37
C THR A 144 18.51 10.37 -17.15
N GLY A 145 17.35 10.14 -16.52
CA GLY A 145 16.03 10.20 -17.15
C GLY A 145 15.76 9.07 -18.16
N GLN A 146 16.53 7.99 -18.12
CA GLN A 146 16.45 6.87 -19.07
C GLN A 146 15.84 5.60 -18.45
N THR A 147 15.22 5.70 -17.28
CA THR A 147 14.63 4.54 -16.58
C THR A 147 13.45 3.97 -17.37
N THR A 148 13.57 2.71 -17.75
CA THR A 148 12.54 1.94 -18.46
C THR A 148 11.87 0.92 -17.54
N ALA A 149 10.74 0.34 -17.99
CA ALA A 149 10.08 -0.75 -17.27
C ALA A 149 10.99 -1.98 -17.05
N SER A 150 11.86 -2.26 -18.00
CA SER A 150 12.82 -3.38 -17.92
C SER A 150 13.87 -3.16 -16.83
N GLU A 151 14.33 -1.93 -16.64
CA GLU A 151 15.30 -1.59 -15.60
C GLU A 151 14.64 -1.63 -14.21
N VAL A 152 13.38 -1.22 -14.10
CA VAL A 152 12.62 -1.40 -12.86
C VAL A 152 12.39 -2.88 -12.56
N ALA A 153 12.06 -3.69 -13.56
CA ALA A 153 11.92 -5.13 -13.40
C ALA A 153 13.25 -5.77 -12.97
N PHE A 154 14.37 -5.32 -13.53
CA PHE A 154 15.70 -5.78 -13.14
C PHE A 154 16.05 -5.41 -11.69
N LEU A 155 15.77 -4.17 -11.26
CA LEU A 155 15.90 -3.76 -9.86
C LEU A 155 15.09 -4.68 -8.93
N VAL A 156 13.82 -4.91 -9.26
CA VAL A 156 12.93 -5.77 -8.47
C VAL A 156 13.46 -7.20 -8.41
N MET A 157 13.94 -7.78 -9.54
CA MET A 157 14.54 -9.11 -9.58
C MET A 157 15.76 -9.20 -8.69
N GLN A 158 16.67 -8.22 -8.75
CA GLN A 158 17.85 -8.18 -7.89
C GLN A 158 17.46 -8.17 -6.41
N LEU A 159 16.50 -7.33 -6.00
CA LEU A 159 16.04 -7.28 -4.61
C LEU A 159 15.38 -8.61 -4.19
N MET A 160 14.59 -9.23 -5.06
CA MET A 160 13.93 -10.51 -4.77
C MET A 160 14.92 -11.66 -4.53
N THR A 161 16.14 -11.62 -5.11
CA THR A 161 17.15 -12.68 -4.87
C THR A 161 17.61 -12.76 -3.41
N PHE A 162 17.47 -11.67 -2.66
CA PHE A 162 17.85 -11.61 -1.24
C PHE A 162 16.69 -11.90 -0.29
N LEU A 163 15.45 -12.06 -0.81
CA LEU A 163 14.31 -12.33 0.05
C LEU A 163 14.35 -13.79 0.56
N PRO A 164 14.31 -14.00 1.88
CA PRO A 164 14.09 -15.33 2.45
C PRO A 164 12.75 -15.92 1.95
N GLU A 165 12.67 -17.25 1.90
CA GLU A 165 11.42 -17.94 1.47
C GLU A 165 10.19 -17.53 2.28
N GLN A 166 10.38 -17.14 3.54
CA GLN A 166 9.29 -16.67 4.39
C GLN A 166 9.62 -15.30 4.98
N PRO A 167 8.64 -14.36 4.97
CA PRO A 167 8.79 -13.09 5.66
C PRO A 167 8.90 -13.32 7.17
N GLN A 168 9.50 -12.36 7.85
CA GLN A 168 9.66 -12.42 9.30
C GLN A 168 8.29 -12.38 9.98
N ARG A 169 7.97 -13.40 10.78
CA ARG A 169 6.73 -13.44 11.56
C ARG A 169 6.90 -12.68 12.87
N TYR A 170 5.97 -11.81 13.16
CA TYR A 170 5.90 -11.08 14.41
C TYR A 170 4.67 -11.53 15.20
N PRO A 171 4.78 -11.73 16.53
CA PRO A 171 3.63 -12.06 17.34
C PRO A 171 2.62 -10.90 17.31
N PRO A 172 1.32 -11.19 17.25
CA PRO A 172 0.29 -10.16 17.28
C PRO A 172 0.38 -9.36 18.60
N ARG A 173 0.46 -8.03 18.49
CA ARG A 173 0.36 -7.14 19.65
C ARG A 173 -1.10 -6.86 19.99
N GLN A 174 -1.31 -6.33 21.20
CA GLN A 174 -2.64 -5.96 21.69
C GLN A 174 -3.35 -5.02 20.69
N GLN A 175 -4.57 -5.40 20.29
CA GLN A 175 -5.33 -4.66 19.29
C GLN A 175 -5.71 -3.27 19.81
N THR A 176 -5.41 -2.23 19.05
CA THR A 176 -5.88 -0.86 19.33
C THR A 176 -7.37 -0.74 19.01
N VAL A 177 -8.03 0.30 19.52
CA VAL A 177 -9.44 0.58 19.18
C VAL A 177 -9.60 0.81 17.69
N ALA A 178 -8.67 1.54 17.05
CA ALA A 178 -8.69 1.75 15.60
C ALA A 178 -8.61 0.42 14.84
N SER A 179 -7.79 -0.54 15.32
CA SER A 179 -7.71 -1.85 14.67
C SER A 179 -9.01 -2.67 14.77
N ARG A 180 -9.66 -2.59 15.93
CA ARG A 180 -10.97 -3.24 16.09
C ARG A 180 -12.01 -2.64 15.15
N ILE A 181 -11.99 -1.31 14.95
CA ILE A 181 -12.85 -0.60 14.00
C ILE A 181 -12.53 -1.04 12.57
N MET A 182 -11.25 -1.09 12.19
CA MET A 182 -10.83 -1.55 10.86
C MET A 182 -11.26 -2.99 10.59
N ASN A 183 -11.05 -3.90 11.54
CA ASN A 183 -11.47 -5.29 11.42
C ASN A 183 -13.00 -5.43 11.26
N TRP A 184 -13.76 -4.62 11.99
CA TRP A 184 -15.22 -4.59 11.84
C TRP A 184 -15.60 -4.13 10.43
N ILE A 185 -14.96 -3.08 9.90
CA ILE A 185 -15.18 -2.61 8.52
C ILE A 185 -14.80 -3.68 7.50
N GLU A 186 -13.68 -4.39 7.68
CA GLU A 186 -13.29 -5.51 6.82
C GLU A 186 -14.36 -6.60 6.72
N ALA A 187 -15.07 -6.87 7.81
CA ALA A 187 -16.15 -7.84 7.84
C ALA A 187 -17.49 -7.31 7.29
N HIS A 188 -17.73 -5.98 7.32
CA HIS A 188 -19.05 -5.39 7.06
C HIS A 188 -19.08 -4.36 5.94
N TYR A 189 -17.98 -4.10 5.21
CA TYR A 189 -17.90 -3.02 4.20
C TYR A 189 -18.96 -3.11 3.11
N ALA A 190 -19.39 -4.32 2.74
CA ALA A 190 -20.38 -4.54 1.69
C ALA A 190 -21.82 -4.24 2.13
N SER A 191 -22.07 -4.15 3.43
CA SER A 191 -23.38 -3.87 3.99
C SER A 191 -23.65 -2.38 4.10
N LYS A 192 -24.91 -2.00 4.38
CA LYS A 192 -25.28 -0.60 4.73
C LYS A 192 -24.53 -0.20 5.99
N PHE A 193 -23.67 0.79 5.88
CA PHE A 193 -22.88 1.27 7.01
C PHE A 193 -23.72 2.07 8.01
N SER A 194 -23.56 1.74 9.28
CA SER A 194 -24.08 2.52 10.43
C SER A 194 -22.98 2.68 11.47
N LEU A 195 -22.66 3.92 11.80
CA LEU A 195 -21.70 4.22 12.86
C LEU A 195 -22.25 3.82 14.23
N ASP A 196 -23.56 3.87 14.42
CA ASP A 196 -24.21 3.45 15.67
C ASP A 196 -24.09 1.92 15.87
N GLN A 197 -24.28 1.15 14.79
CA GLN A 197 -24.11 -0.30 14.84
C GLN A 197 -22.64 -0.67 15.12
N LEU A 198 -21.69 -0.07 14.43
CA LEU A 198 -20.25 -0.28 14.67
C LEU A 198 -19.88 0.06 16.13
N ALA A 199 -20.35 1.18 16.66
CA ALA A 199 -20.06 1.57 18.03
C ALA A 199 -20.67 0.58 19.04
N CYS A 200 -21.92 0.16 18.82
CA CYS A 200 -22.62 -0.83 19.64
C CYS A 200 -21.87 -2.17 19.66
N ASP A 201 -21.50 -2.70 18.48
CA ASP A 201 -20.82 -4.00 18.35
C ASP A 201 -19.44 -4.01 19.03
N LEU A 202 -18.78 -2.85 19.10
CA LEU A 202 -17.49 -2.71 19.76
C LEU A 202 -17.59 -2.34 21.26
N GLY A 203 -18.81 -2.11 21.78
CA GLY A 203 -19.02 -1.68 23.16
C GLY A 203 -18.52 -0.24 23.42
N LEU A 204 -18.64 0.64 22.42
CA LEU A 204 -18.14 2.02 22.47
C LEU A 204 -19.28 3.02 22.22
N SER A 205 -19.11 4.27 22.65
CA SER A 205 -20.01 5.34 22.23
C SER A 205 -19.62 5.84 20.84
N ARG A 206 -20.61 6.31 20.06
CA ARG A 206 -20.43 6.87 18.71
C ARG A 206 -19.36 7.99 18.66
N SER A 207 -19.44 8.92 19.59
CA SER A 207 -18.50 10.05 19.67
C SER A 207 -17.07 9.58 19.98
N TYR A 208 -16.92 8.63 20.90
CA TYR A 208 -15.61 8.06 21.23
C TYR A 208 -15.03 7.29 20.05
N THR A 209 -15.83 6.47 19.37
CA THR A 209 -15.44 5.69 18.19
C THR A 209 -14.84 6.59 17.08
N SER A 210 -15.55 7.66 16.72
CA SER A 210 -15.06 8.60 15.69
C SER A 210 -13.80 9.34 16.14
N ARG A 211 -13.77 9.84 17.37
CA ARG A 211 -12.64 10.59 17.92
C ARG A 211 -11.38 9.73 18.03
N VAL A 212 -11.48 8.54 18.61
CA VAL A 212 -10.32 7.67 18.81
C VAL A 212 -9.78 7.14 17.49
N PHE A 213 -10.65 6.84 16.51
CA PHE A 213 -10.22 6.45 15.19
C PHE A 213 -9.39 7.58 14.54
N ARG A 214 -9.92 8.79 14.53
CA ARG A 214 -9.21 9.96 13.97
C ARG A 214 -7.90 10.25 14.72
N GLN A 215 -7.89 10.11 16.02
CA GLN A 215 -6.68 10.33 16.83
C GLN A 215 -5.59 9.29 16.53
N GLN A 216 -5.97 8.03 16.34
CA GLN A 216 -5.04 6.93 16.11
C GLN A 216 -4.60 6.81 14.64
N THR A 217 -5.45 7.18 13.67
CA THR A 217 -5.19 7.01 12.24
C THR A 217 -4.93 8.30 11.47
N GLY A 218 -5.36 9.45 11.99
CA GLY A 218 -5.35 10.72 11.28
C GLY A 218 -6.53 10.93 10.33
N GLY A 219 -7.22 9.88 9.89
CA GLY A 219 -8.35 9.92 8.97
C GLY A 219 -9.70 9.66 9.66
N ASN A 220 -10.77 9.59 8.88
CA ASN A 220 -12.09 9.28 9.41
C ASN A 220 -12.56 7.88 8.97
N ILE A 221 -13.51 7.33 9.74
CA ILE A 221 -14.05 5.97 9.53
C ILE A 221 -14.70 5.82 8.15
N HIS A 222 -15.43 6.84 7.68
CA HIS A 222 -16.11 6.80 6.39
C HIS A 222 -15.10 6.78 5.23
N GLU A 223 -14.02 7.52 5.33
CA GLU A 223 -12.94 7.51 4.34
C GLU A 223 -12.29 6.12 4.26
N TYR A 224 -12.02 5.49 5.40
CA TYR A 224 -11.50 4.12 5.45
C TYR A 224 -12.47 3.12 4.80
N LEU A 225 -13.77 3.22 5.11
CA LEU A 225 -14.81 2.39 4.49
C LEU A 225 -14.84 2.56 2.96
N LEU A 226 -14.83 3.80 2.47
CA LEU A 226 -14.81 4.07 1.03
C LEU A 226 -13.56 3.49 0.37
N THR A 227 -12.40 3.65 1.00
CA THR A 227 -11.15 3.05 0.54
C THR A 227 -11.29 1.53 0.38
N ARG A 228 -11.85 0.89 1.37
CA ARG A 228 -12.04 -0.57 1.36
C ARG A 228 -12.98 -1.03 0.25
N ARG A 229 -14.07 -0.31 0.05
CA ARG A 229 -15.02 -0.57 -1.05
C ARG A 229 -14.38 -0.40 -2.43
N ILE A 230 -13.65 0.71 -2.63
CA ILE A 230 -12.94 0.97 -3.90
C ILE A 230 -11.86 -0.08 -4.15
N LYS A 231 -11.08 -0.47 -3.14
CA LYS A 231 -10.12 -1.57 -3.27
C LYS A 231 -10.81 -2.85 -3.80
N ARG A 232 -11.89 -3.27 -3.15
CA ARG A 232 -12.63 -4.48 -3.58
C ARG A 232 -13.21 -4.34 -4.98
N SER A 233 -13.71 -3.14 -5.33
CA SER A 233 -14.21 -2.89 -6.69
C SER A 233 -13.09 -2.99 -7.75
N CYS A 234 -11.87 -2.55 -7.45
CA CYS A 234 -10.72 -2.74 -8.33
C CYS A 234 -10.44 -4.22 -8.59
N ASP A 235 -10.52 -5.07 -7.54
CA ASP A 235 -10.32 -6.51 -7.69
C ASP A 235 -11.41 -7.14 -8.58
N LEU A 236 -12.68 -6.78 -8.36
CA LEU A 236 -13.79 -7.26 -9.19
C LEU A 236 -13.70 -6.76 -10.64
N LEU A 237 -13.34 -5.51 -10.84
CA LEU A 237 -13.16 -4.93 -12.18
C LEU A 237 -12.05 -5.63 -12.98
N ARG A 238 -11.02 -6.14 -12.32
CA ARG A 238 -9.93 -6.88 -12.97
C ARG A 238 -10.28 -8.34 -13.27
N ASN A 239 -11.00 -8.97 -12.34
CA ASN A 239 -11.13 -10.42 -12.30
C ASN A 239 -12.54 -10.93 -12.62
N SER A 240 -13.49 -10.05 -13.00
CA SER A 240 -14.83 -10.44 -13.40
C SER A 240 -15.39 -9.57 -14.52
N ASP A 241 -16.39 -10.10 -15.23
CA ASP A 241 -17.16 -9.40 -16.27
C ASP A 241 -18.47 -8.82 -15.74
N GLU A 242 -18.68 -8.79 -14.42
CA GLU A 242 -19.85 -8.21 -13.80
C GLU A 242 -20.07 -6.75 -14.23
N SER A 243 -21.33 -6.33 -14.36
CA SER A 243 -21.64 -4.95 -14.72
C SER A 243 -21.11 -3.96 -13.66
N ILE A 244 -20.88 -2.72 -14.06
CA ILE A 244 -20.45 -1.67 -13.14
C ILE A 244 -21.47 -1.50 -12.00
N ASP A 245 -22.76 -1.63 -12.32
CA ASP A 245 -23.86 -1.52 -11.37
C ASP A 245 -23.85 -2.67 -10.37
N ALA A 246 -23.65 -3.92 -10.86
CA ALA A 246 -23.53 -5.09 -10.00
C ALA A 246 -22.35 -4.96 -9.04
N ILE A 247 -21.19 -4.53 -9.55
CA ILE A 247 -20.00 -4.30 -8.70
C ILE A 247 -20.26 -3.22 -7.65
N ALA A 248 -20.89 -2.10 -8.04
CA ALA A 248 -21.21 -1.04 -7.08
C ALA A 248 -22.04 -1.56 -5.91
N LEU A 249 -23.08 -2.33 -6.21
CA LEU A 249 -23.95 -2.95 -5.20
C LEU A 249 -23.19 -3.99 -4.36
N ALA A 250 -22.43 -4.86 -5.00
CA ALA A 250 -21.68 -5.93 -4.34
C ALA A 250 -20.64 -5.39 -3.35
N VAL A 251 -20.09 -4.19 -3.60
CA VAL A 251 -19.13 -3.56 -2.67
C VAL A 251 -19.80 -2.60 -1.69
N GLY A 252 -21.14 -2.51 -1.66
CA GLY A 252 -21.91 -1.80 -0.66
C GLY A 252 -22.26 -0.34 -0.97
N PHE A 253 -22.13 0.12 -2.23
CA PHE A 253 -22.69 1.42 -2.64
C PHE A 253 -24.19 1.29 -2.92
N GLY A 254 -24.98 2.18 -2.32
CA GLY A 254 -26.42 2.23 -2.57
C GLY A 254 -26.81 2.84 -3.92
N GLU A 255 -25.90 3.66 -4.50
CA GLU A 255 -26.12 4.33 -5.78
C GLU A 255 -24.89 4.26 -6.67
N VAL A 256 -25.10 3.87 -7.93
CA VAL A 256 -24.00 3.67 -8.91
C VAL A 256 -23.33 4.99 -9.27
N THR A 257 -24.08 6.07 -9.38
CA THR A 257 -23.54 7.42 -9.67
C THR A 257 -22.58 7.89 -8.58
N TYR A 258 -22.92 7.63 -7.32
CA TYR A 258 -22.04 7.92 -6.19
C TYR A 258 -20.79 7.05 -6.21
N PHE A 259 -20.94 5.75 -6.52
CA PHE A 259 -19.80 4.86 -6.73
C PHE A 259 -18.82 5.38 -7.78
N ILE A 260 -19.34 5.70 -8.99
CA ILE A 260 -18.51 6.20 -10.11
C ILE A 260 -17.77 7.49 -9.69
N THR A 261 -18.45 8.39 -8.99
CA THR A 261 -17.85 9.64 -8.49
C THR A 261 -16.73 9.37 -7.50
N CYS A 262 -16.96 8.50 -6.51
CA CYS A 262 -15.93 8.10 -5.52
C CYS A 262 -14.76 7.41 -6.19
N PHE A 263 -15.05 6.46 -7.10
CA PHE A 263 -14.02 5.73 -7.84
C PHE A 263 -13.15 6.68 -8.66
N LYS A 264 -13.77 7.57 -9.46
CA LYS A 264 -13.03 8.57 -10.25
C LYS A 264 -12.20 9.50 -9.37
N LYS A 265 -12.76 9.93 -8.22
CA LYS A 265 -12.03 10.78 -7.28
C LYS A 265 -10.77 10.08 -6.75
N MET A 266 -10.86 8.77 -6.43
CA MET A 266 -9.76 8.00 -5.84
C MET A 266 -8.78 7.47 -6.89
N MET A 267 -9.30 6.91 -7.99
CA MET A 267 -8.50 6.21 -9.01
C MET A 267 -8.15 7.06 -10.24
N ARG A 268 -8.63 8.33 -10.32
CA ARG A 268 -8.43 9.28 -11.43
C ARG A 268 -8.99 8.83 -12.78
N GLN A 269 -9.67 7.72 -12.84
CA GLN A 269 -10.31 7.16 -14.01
C GLN A 269 -11.65 6.54 -13.61
N THR A 270 -12.55 6.40 -14.58
CA THR A 270 -13.83 5.74 -14.32
C THR A 270 -13.66 4.24 -14.13
N PRO A 271 -14.61 3.53 -13.45
CA PRO A 271 -14.55 2.07 -13.32
C PRO A 271 -14.41 1.36 -14.68
N LEU A 272 -15.11 1.83 -15.71
CA LEU A 272 -15.03 1.24 -17.05
C LEU A 272 -13.65 1.46 -17.70
N GLN A 273 -13.06 2.64 -17.53
CA GLN A 273 -11.69 2.91 -18.01
C GLN A 273 -10.67 2.03 -17.29
N TYR A 274 -10.83 1.85 -15.98
CA TYR A 274 -9.98 0.98 -15.17
C TYR A 274 -10.06 -0.47 -15.66
N ARG A 275 -11.27 -1.01 -15.87
CA ARG A 275 -11.47 -2.37 -16.42
C ARG A 275 -10.79 -2.54 -17.78
N LYS A 276 -11.05 -1.64 -18.73
CA LYS A 276 -10.45 -1.71 -20.06
C LYS A 276 -8.92 -1.67 -20.03
N ALA A 277 -8.35 -0.85 -19.15
CA ALA A 277 -6.91 -0.76 -18.98
C ALA A 277 -6.33 -2.07 -18.40
N SER A 278 -7.02 -2.69 -17.43
CA SER A 278 -6.60 -3.95 -16.82
C SER A 278 -6.72 -5.15 -17.78
N GLN A 279 -7.81 -5.26 -18.53
CA GLN A 279 -8.03 -6.35 -19.48
C GLN A 279 -7.09 -6.31 -20.69
N ARG A 280 -6.77 -5.12 -21.22
CA ARG A 280 -5.76 -4.97 -22.28
C ARG A 280 -4.37 -5.43 -21.86
N ARG A 281 -4.07 -5.37 -20.57
CA ARG A 281 -2.79 -5.79 -20.00
C ARG A 281 -2.71 -7.31 -19.76
N SER A 282 -3.85 -7.99 -19.62
CA SER A 282 -3.91 -9.46 -19.49
C SER A 282 -3.92 -10.18 -20.85
N ALA A 283 -4.09 -9.45 -21.95
CA ALA A 283 -4.14 -9.98 -23.31
C ALA A 283 -2.83 -9.79 -24.11
N LEU A 284 -1.82 -9.19 -23.50
CA LEU A 284 -0.44 -9.03 -24.00
C LEU A 284 0.52 -9.91 -23.21
#